data_89b7a07045c4dd70d5d0d68b7462b6df
#
_entry.id   89b7a07045c4dd70d5d0d68b7462b6df
#
_cell.length_a   1.000
_cell.length_b   1.000
_cell.length_c   1.000
_cell.angle_alpha   90.00
_cell.angle_beta   90.00
_cell.angle_gamma   90.00
#
_symmetry.space_group_name_H-M   'P 1'
#
loop_
_entity.id
_entity.type
_entity.pdbx_description
1 polymer ?
#
loop_
_entity_poly.entity_id
_entity_poly.type
_entity_poly.pdbx_seq_one_letter_code
_entity_poly.pdbx_strand_id
1 'polypeptide(L)'
;MKTANRSSNKRESSYGMTGRAFNAEIDPLIAVIDLRKRFKSLEVLKGIDLYIKQGSVTVLIGPSGSGKSTLLRCINQLETIQGGDIQFEGHSIARGPVDINKVRQRIGMVFLHFNLFPHLTVLENITLGPRKLRKMPTAEANALAEKLLKQVGLSDKRDAYPSQLSGGQKQRIAIARTLAMEPDVILFDEPTSALDPEMVGEVLEVMKDLAKDGMTMIIVTHEMGFAREVASKVVFMADGVIQESGTPEMLFEHPQSERLVNFLGKVLK
;
A
#
# COMPACT_ATOMS: atom_id res chain seq x y z
N MET A 1 -9.61 -31.86 -2.97
CA MET A 1 -10.24 -31.03 -4.00
C MET A 1 -11.60 -30.54 -3.50
N LYS A 2 -11.65 -29.31 -2.98
CA LYS A 2 -12.91 -28.56 -2.79
C LYS A 2 -12.54 -27.10 -3.04
N THR A 3 -12.91 -26.60 -4.20
CA THR A 3 -12.84 -25.20 -4.60
C THR A 3 -13.73 -24.39 -3.69
N ALA A 4 -13.14 -23.51 -2.90
CA ALA A 4 -13.88 -22.52 -2.11
C ALA A 4 -14.43 -21.46 -3.06
N ASN A 5 -15.74 -21.54 -3.28
CA ASN A 5 -16.54 -20.58 -4.02
C ASN A 5 -16.54 -19.26 -3.24
N ARG A 6 -15.74 -18.27 -3.68
CA ARG A 6 -15.85 -16.90 -3.18
C ARG A 6 -17.17 -16.34 -3.69
N SER A 7 -18.18 -16.35 -2.82
CA SER A 7 -19.42 -15.63 -3.05
C SER A 7 -19.10 -14.16 -3.28
N SER A 8 -19.29 -13.70 -4.51
CA SER A 8 -19.26 -12.29 -4.90
C SER A 8 -20.40 -11.56 -4.17
N ASN A 9 -20.10 -11.03 -3.00
CA ASN A 9 -20.97 -10.12 -2.29
C ASN A 9 -20.95 -8.80 -3.09
N LYS A 10 -21.98 -8.56 -3.91
CA LYS A 10 -22.22 -7.29 -4.59
C LYS A 10 -22.45 -6.23 -3.51
N ARG A 11 -21.37 -5.53 -3.13
CA ARG A 11 -21.47 -4.29 -2.34
C ARG A 11 -22.03 -3.23 -3.29
N GLU A 12 -23.26 -2.80 -3.06
CA GLU A 12 -23.87 -1.69 -3.78
C GLU A 12 -23.01 -0.44 -3.60
N SER A 13 -22.45 0.05 -4.70
CA SER A 13 -21.69 1.30 -4.78
C SER A 13 -22.63 2.47 -4.57
N SER A 14 -22.64 3.07 -3.40
CA SER A 14 -23.45 4.23 -3.05
C SER A 14 -22.79 5.58 -3.39
N TYR A 15 -21.98 5.64 -4.44
CA TYR A 15 -21.40 6.89 -4.92
C TYR A 15 -21.86 7.14 -6.37
N GLY A 16 -22.92 7.93 -6.52
CA GLY A 16 -23.37 8.38 -7.83
C GLY A 16 -22.41 9.40 -8.44
N MET A 17 -22.00 9.17 -9.66
CA MET A 17 -22.02 10.05 -10.82
C MET A 17 -21.26 9.43 -11.99
N THR A 18 -21.95 9.44 -13.14
CA THR A 18 -21.55 9.05 -14.50
C THR A 18 -21.55 7.56 -14.85
N GLY A 19 -22.68 7.07 -15.20
CA GLY A 19 -23.08 6.31 -16.41
C GLY A 19 -22.51 4.91 -16.64
N ARG A 20 -21.41 4.45 -16.05
CA ARG A 20 -20.88 3.10 -16.24
C ARG A 20 -20.46 2.49 -14.92
N ALA A 21 -20.90 1.26 -14.64
CA ALA A 21 -20.42 0.51 -13.48
C ALA A 21 -18.92 0.18 -13.64
N PHE A 22 -18.16 0.29 -12.53
CA PHE A 22 -16.76 -0.12 -12.48
C PHE A 22 -16.64 -1.61 -12.85
N ASN A 23 -15.73 -1.93 -13.78
CA ASN A 23 -15.38 -3.28 -14.16
C ASN A 23 -13.93 -3.59 -13.80
N ALA A 24 -13.73 -4.41 -12.76
CA ALA A 24 -12.40 -4.74 -12.24
C ALA A 24 -11.46 -5.43 -13.27
N GLU A 25 -11.99 -6.01 -14.33
CA GLU A 25 -11.17 -6.65 -15.38
C GLU A 25 -10.55 -5.62 -16.34
N ILE A 26 -11.23 -4.50 -16.56
CA ILE A 26 -10.87 -3.48 -17.57
C ILE A 26 -10.40 -2.19 -16.93
N ASP A 27 -11.11 -1.73 -15.89
CA ASP A 27 -10.89 -0.43 -15.28
C ASP A 27 -9.81 -0.49 -14.19
N PRO A 28 -8.94 0.51 -14.04
CA PRO A 28 -7.97 0.53 -12.95
C PRO A 28 -8.69 0.73 -11.61
N LEU A 29 -8.25 0.00 -10.57
CA LEU A 29 -8.74 0.19 -9.20
C LEU A 29 -8.42 1.60 -8.70
N ILE A 30 -7.20 2.08 -9.00
CA ILE A 30 -6.78 3.47 -8.75
C ILE A 30 -6.27 4.06 -10.06
N ALA A 31 -6.77 5.26 -10.39
CA ALA A 31 -6.23 6.10 -11.45
C ALA A 31 -5.75 7.42 -10.87
N VAL A 32 -4.49 7.73 -11.07
CA VAL A 32 -3.86 9.02 -10.79
C VAL A 32 -3.70 9.74 -12.12
N ILE A 33 -4.23 10.95 -12.25
CA ILE A 33 -4.34 11.67 -13.53
C ILE A 33 -3.77 13.07 -13.38
N ASP A 34 -2.71 13.41 -14.11
CA ASP A 34 -1.96 14.69 -14.08
C ASP A 34 -1.76 15.22 -12.65
N LEU A 35 -1.39 14.34 -11.73
CA LEU A 35 -1.31 14.69 -10.30
C LEU A 35 -0.19 15.68 -10.06
N ARG A 36 -0.54 16.84 -9.46
CA ARG A 36 0.39 17.89 -9.09
C ARG A 36 0.33 18.16 -7.59
N LYS A 37 1.50 18.15 -6.96
CA LYS A 37 1.65 18.46 -5.53
C LYS A 37 2.74 19.47 -5.30
N ARG A 38 2.41 20.49 -4.50
CA ARG A 38 3.34 21.54 -4.09
C ARG A 38 3.34 21.69 -2.57
N PHE A 39 4.52 21.89 -2.01
CA PHE A 39 4.69 22.35 -0.64
C PHE A 39 5.28 23.77 -0.67
N LYS A 40 4.49 24.76 -0.29
CA LYS A 40 4.85 26.18 -0.45
C LYS A 40 5.21 26.47 -1.92
N SER A 41 6.44 26.87 -2.20
CA SER A 41 6.93 27.14 -3.57
C SER A 41 7.54 25.93 -4.28
N LEU A 42 7.81 24.83 -3.55
CA LEU A 42 8.44 23.63 -4.12
C LEU A 42 7.39 22.71 -4.74
N GLU A 43 7.42 22.52 -6.06
CA GLU A 43 6.61 21.52 -6.76
C GLU A 43 7.30 20.16 -6.67
N VAL A 44 6.65 19.21 -5.96
CA VAL A 44 7.19 17.88 -5.67
C VAL A 44 6.69 16.84 -6.65
N LEU A 45 5.41 16.92 -7.05
CA LEU A 45 4.84 16.08 -8.12
C LEU A 45 4.40 16.99 -9.26
N LYS A 46 4.84 16.64 -10.49
CA LYS A 46 4.79 17.53 -11.66
C LYS A 46 4.00 16.91 -12.82
N GLY A 47 2.79 16.43 -12.52
CA GLY A 47 1.94 15.77 -13.51
C GLY A 47 2.23 14.27 -13.57
N ILE A 48 1.77 13.53 -12.55
CA ILE A 48 1.92 12.08 -12.48
C ILE A 48 0.68 11.41 -13.03
N ASP A 49 0.87 10.51 -13.99
CA ASP A 49 -0.14 9.58 -14.48
C ASP A 49 0.22 8.16 -14.07
N LEU A 50 -0.65 7.51 -13.29
CA LEU A 50 -0.40 6.16 -12.80
C LEU A 50 -1.71 5.38 -12.67
N TYR A 51 -1.74 4.17 -13.23
CA TYR A 51 -2.91 3.28 -13.21
C TYR A 51 -2.55 1.98 -12.51
N ILE A 52 -3.35 1.61 -11.50
CA ILE A 52 -3.18 0.42 -10.66
C ILE A 52 -4.36 -0.53 -10.92
N LYS A 53 -4.07 -1.73 -11.37
CA LYS A 53 -5.07 -2.79 -11.56
C LYS A 53 -5.31 -3.53 -10.25
N GLN A 54 -6.52 -4.02 -10.07
CA GLN A 54 -6.84 -4.89 -8.94
C GLN A 54 -5.98 -6.16 -8.99
N GLY A 55 -5.50 -6.62 -7.84
CA GLY A 55 -4.62 -7.78 -7.70
C GLY A 55 -3.19 -7.57 -8.19
N SER A 56 -2.82 -6.35 -8.64
CA SER A 56 -1.45 -6.06 -9.09
C SER A 56 -0.57 -5.53 -7.97
N VAL A 57 0.72 -5.81 -8.08
CA VAL A 57 1.77 -5.23 -7.22
C VAL A 57 2.55 -4.20 -8.03
N THR A 58 2.40 -2.93 -7.68
CA THR A 58 3.16 -1.83 -8.30
C THR A 58 4.25 -1.36 -7.34
N VAL A 59 5.51 -1.40 -7.77
CA VAL A 59 6.65 -0.96 -6.98
C VAL A 59 7.17 0.37 -7.51
N LEU A 60 7.31 1.36 -6.61
CA LEU A 60 7.88 2.68 -6.90
C LEU A 60 9.33 2.71 -6.44
N ILE A 61 10.26 2.91 -7.37
CA ILE A 61 11.69 3.05 -7.11
C ILE A 61 12.20 4.42 -7.53
N GLY A 62 13.38 4.82 -7.05
CA GLY A 62 14.02 6.08 -7.45
C GLY A 62 14.74 6.76 -6.27
N PRO A 63 15.52 7.82 -6.54
CA PRO A 63 16.30 8.51 -5.52
C PRO A 63 15.43 9.10 -4.41
N SER A 64 16.03 9.34 -3.24
CA SER A 64 15.39 10.06 -2.16
C SER A 64 14.96 11.46 -2.64
N GLY A 65 13.81 11.94 -2.18
CA GLY A 65 13.26 13.23 -2.60
C GLY A 65 12.57 13.23 -3.99
N SER A 66 12.47 12.10 -4.70
CA SER A 66 11.80 12.05 -6.02
C SER A 66 10.26 12.15 -5.95
N GLY A 67 9.66 12.14 -4.75
CA GLY A 67 8.22 12.30 -4.56
C GLY A 67 7.44 11.01 -4.30
N LYS A 68 8.07 9.83 -4.20
CA LYS A 68 7.41 8.51 -4.03
C LYS A 68 6.46 8.47 -2.83
N SER A 69 6.96 8.78 -1.63
CA SER A 69 6.13 8.82 -0.40
C SER A 69 5.06 9.89 -0.47
N THR A 70 5.35 11.02 -1.12
CA THR A 70 4.34 12.07 -1.36
C THR A 70 3.22 11.57 -2.26
N LEU A 71 3.53 10.81 -3.32
CA LEU A 71 2.54 10.19 -4.19
C LEU A 71 1.64 9.22 -3.40
N LEU A 72 2.22 8.32 -2.58
CA LEU A 72 1.42 7.43 -1.73
C LEU A 72 0.48 8.19 -0.80
N ARG A 73 1.00 9.24 -0.15
CA ARG A 73 0.21 10.07 0.77
C ARG A 73 -0.88 10.86 0.07
N CYS A 74 -0.69 11.26 -1.19
CA CYS A 74 -1.76 11.84 -2.00
C CYS A 74 -2.83 10.80 -2.33
N ILE A 75 -2.45 9.58 -2.70
CA ILE A 75 -3.41 8.49 -3.00
C ILE A 75 -4.29 8.18 -1.79
N ASN A 76 -3.73 8.15 -0.58
CA ASN A 76 -4.51 7.95 0.66
C ASN A 76 -5.11 9.26 1.22
N GLN A 77 -5.05 10.35 0.47
CA GLN A 77 -5.57 11.67 0.87
C GLN A 77 -4.99 12.17 2.23
N LEU A 78 -3.79 11.72 2.62
CA LEU A 78 -3.04 12.29 3.74
C LEU A 78 -2.39 13.62 3.35
N GLU A 79 -2.15 13.80 2.05
CA GLU A 79 -1.71 15.05 1.45
C GLU A 79 -2.73 15.53 0.41
N THR A 80 -3.08 16.79 0.47
CA THR A 80 -3.96 17.43 -0.53
C THR A 80 -3.20 17.68 -1.83
N ILE A 81 -3.87 17.54 -2.96
CA ILE A 81 -3.32 17.82 -4.29
C ILE A 81 -3.60 19.26 -4.73
N GLN A 82 -2.79 19.83 -5.63
CA GLN A 82 -3.02 21.16 -6.21
C GLN A 82 -3.47 21.09 -7.68
N GLY A 83 -3.28 19.96 -8.35
CA GLY A 83 -3.76 19.74 -9.72
C GLY A 83 -3.97 18.26 -10.00
N GLY A 84 -4.65 17.96 -11.09
CA GLY A 84 -4.98 16.62 -11.48
C GLY A 84 -6.13 16.00 -10.69
N ASP A 85 -6.26 14.69 -10.72
CA ASP A 85 -7.29 13.93 -10.01
C ASP A 85 -6.75 12.60 -9.51
N ILE A 86 -7.39 12.02 -8.50
CA ILE A 86 -7.18 10.65 -8.04
C ILE A 86 -8.54 9.98 -7.99
N GLN A 87 -8.68 8.87 -8.71
CA GLN A 87 -9.90 8.08 -8.76
C GLN A 87 -9.70 6.72 -8.11
N PHE A 88 -10.71 6.29 -7.37
CA PHE A 88 -10.83 4.96 -6.82
C PHE A 88 -12.11 4.32 -7.36
N GLU A 89 -12.00 3.18 -8.04
CA GLU A 89 -13.11 2.54 -8.78
C GLU A 89 -13.85 3.51 -9.72
N GLY A 90 -13.10 4.34 -10.45
CA GLY A 90 -13.63 5.32 -11.40
C GLY A 90 -14.24 6.59 -10.77
N HIS A 91 -14.24 6.71 -9.45
CA HIS A 91 -14.79 7.87 -8.73
C HIS A 91 -13.68 8.74 -8.16
N SER A 92 -13.72 10.04 -8.40
CA SER A 92 -12.78 10.98 -7.81
C SER A 92 -12.85 10.94 -6.29
N ILE A 93 -11.69 10.75 -5.65
CA ILE A 93 -11.53 10.82 -4.20
C ILE A 93 -10.80 12.09 -3.76
N ALA A 94 -10.28 12.86 -4.70
CA ALA A 94 -9.56 14.11 -4.46
C ALA A 94 -10.44 15.34 -4.65
N ARG A 95 -11.59 15.19 -5.30
CA ARG A 95 -12.49 16.31 -5.65
C ARG A 95 -13.93 15.99 -5.27
N GLY A 96 -14.66 17.01 -4.81
CA GLY A 96 -16.07 16.88 -4.43
C GLY A 96 -16.31 16.39 -3.00
N PRO A 97 -17.56 16.11 -2.64
CA PRO A 97 -17.95 15.68 -1.29
C PRO A 97 -17.66 14.19 -1.09
N VAL A 98 -16.44 13.88 -0.67
CA VAL A 98 -15.98 12.49 -0.43
C VAL A 98 -15.86 12.24 1.07
N ASP A 99 -16.44 11.14 1.56
CA ASP A 99 -16.19 10.64 2.91
C ASP A 99 -14.80 9.96 2.95
N ILE A 100 -13.79 10.76 3.25
CA ILE A 100 -12.40 10.31 3.28
C ILE A 100 -12.17 9.17 4.28
N ASN A 101 -12.96 9.09 5.34
CA ASN A 101 -12.82 8.01 6.32
C ASN A 101 -13.26 6.67 5.72
N LYS A 102 -14.29 6.66 4.85
CA LYS A 102 -14.68 5.45 4.12
C LYS A 102 -13.62 5.04 3.10
N VAL A 103 -13.04 6.01 2.38
CA VAL A 103 -11.94 5.74 1.43
C VAL A 103 -10.76 5.11 2.17
N ARG A 104 -10.31 5.68 3.30
CA ARG A 104 -9.18 5.17 4.09
C ARG A 104 -9.44 3.81 4.75
N GLN A 105 -10.68 3.37 4.90
CA GLN A 105 -10.98 2.00 5.33
C GLN A 105 -10.69 0.98 4.21
N ARG A 106 -10.78 1.42 2.94
CA ARG A 106 -10.58 0.59 1.76
C ARG A 106 -9.15 0.72 1.18
N ILE A 107 -8.47 1.84 1.42
CA ILE A 107 -7.07 2.08 1.04
C ILE A 107 -6.22 2.05 2.31
N GLY A 108 -5.68 0.88 2.65
CA GLY A 108 -4.80 0.70 3.81
C GLY A 108 -3.44 1.35 3.59
N MET A 109 -2.76 1.71 4.68
CA MET A 109 -1.38 2.23 4.60
C MET A 109 -0.52 1.69 5.73
N VAL A 110 0.66 1.20 5.36
CA VAL A 110 1.73 0.77 6.26
C VAL A 110 2.90 1.75 6.10
N PHE A 111 3.31 2.35 7.21
CA PHE A 111 4.30 3.41 7.24
C PHE A 111 5.69 2.89 7.58
N LEU A 112 6.72 3.69 7.30
CA LEU A 112 8.10 3.51 7.77
C LEU A 112 8.18 3.32 9.29
N HIS A 113 7.48 4.15 10.05
CA HIS A 113 7.32 4.00 11.49
C HIS A 113 6.03 3.25 11.77
N PHE A 114 6.09 2.19 12.51
CA PHE A 114 5.03 1.19 12.75
C PHE A 114 3.68 1.78 13.21
N ASN A 115 3.71 2.96 13.86
CA ASN A 115 2.54 3.72 14.35
C ASN A 115 1.57 2.87 15.19
N LEU A 116 2.09 1.89 15.94
CA LEU A 116 1.29 1.14 16.90
C LEU A 116 0.93 2.01 18.10
N PHE A 117 -0.24 1.81 18.66
CA PHE A 117 -0.67 2.46 19.90
C PHE A 117 0.09 1.85 21.06
N PRO A 118 1.00 2.58 21.74
CA PRO A 118 1.91 2.00 22.72
C PRO A 118 1.23 1.53 24.01
N HIS A 119 0.04 2.06 24.31
CA HIS A 119 -0.78 1.73 25.47
C HIS A 119 -1.79 0.61 25.23
N LEU A 120 -1.84 0.05 24.03
CA LEU A 120 -2.68 -1.07 23.65
C LEU A 120 -1.83 -2.32 23.41
N THR A 121 -2.38 -3.48 23.75
CA THR A 121 -1.78 -4.77 23.40
C THR A 121 -1.78 -4.96 21.88
N VAL A 122 -1.08 -5.98 21.39
CA VAL A 122 -1.09 -6.38 19.98
C VAL A 122 -2.51 -6.71 19.52
N LEU A 123 -3.25 -7.51 20.28
CA LEU A 123 -4.65 -7.83 19.99
C LEU A 123 -5.50 -6.56 19.87
N GLU A 124 -5.38 -5.66 20.82
CA GLU A 124 -6.13 -4.40 20.83
C GLU A 124 -5.76 -3.49 19.66
N ASN A 125 -4.46 -3.40 19.30
CA ASN A 125 -4.01 -2.68 18.13
C ASN A 125 -4.68 -3.19 16.84
N ILE A 126 -4.78 -4.50 16.65
CA ILE A 126 -5.38 -5.11 15.47
C ILE A 126 -6.90 -4.94 15.47
N THR A 127 -7.55 -5.13 16.61
CA THR A 127 -9.03 -5.15 16.72
C THR A 127 -9.66 -3.77 16.80
N LEU A 128 -8.90 -2.71 17.09
CA LEU A 128 -9.44 -1.36 17.30
C LEU A 128 -10.23 -0.85 16.10
N GLY A 129 -9.66 -0.94 14.90
CA GLY A 129 -10.29 -0.51 13.64
C GLY A 129 -11.59 -1.26 13.35
N PRO A 130 -11.58 -2.59 13.24
CA PRO A 130 -12.78 -3.42 13.05
C PRO A 130 -13.89 -3.12 14.04
N ARG A 131 -13.57 -3.03 15.33
CA ARG A 131 -14.57 -2.76 16.39
C ARG A 131 -15.15 -1.34 16.31
N LYS A 132 -14.30 -0.33 16.12
CA LYS A 132 -14.73 1.08 16.16
C LYS A 132 -15.39 1.54 14.86
N LEU A 133 -14.82 1.18 13.71
CA LEU A 133 -15.24 1.69 12.40
C LEU A 133 -16.21 0.74 11.69
N ARG A 134 -15.98 -0.57 11.76
CA ARG A 134 -16.86 -1.58 11.13
C ARG A 134 -17.94 -2.11 12.08
N LYS A 135 -17.92 -1.69 13.36
CA LYS A 135 -18.86 -2.14 14.40
C LYS A 135 -18.87 -3.67 14.59
N MET A 136 -17.73 -4.32 14.28
CA MET A 136 -17.55 -5.76 14.42
C MET A 136 -17.68 -6.19 15.90
N PRO A 137 -18.41 -7.26 16.21
CA PRO A 137 -18.49 -7.81 17.57
C PRO A 137 -17.10 -8.20 18.10
N THR A 138 -16.88 -8.03 19.40
CA THR A 138 -15.56 -8.28 20.02
C THR A 138 -15.05 -9.69 19.76
N ALA A 139 -15.90 -10.71 19.87
CA ALA A 139 -15.51 -12.10 19.64
C ALA A 139 -15.05 -12.33 18.18
N GLU A 140 -15.75 -11.76 17.21
CA GLU A 140 -15.41 -11.84 15.79
C GLU A 140 -14.11 -11.09 15.48
N ALA A 141 -13.94 -9.87 16.03
CA ALA A 141 -12.72 -9.08 15.88
C ALA A 141 -11.50 -9.81 16.48
N ASN A 142 -11.66 -10.48 17.63
CA ASN A 142 -10.59 -11.25 18.25
C ASN A 142 -10.21 -12.46 17.38
N ALA A 143 -11.20 -13.21 16.89
CA ALA A 143 -10.94 -14.36 15.99
C ALA A 143 -10.24 -13.93 14.70
N LEU A 144 -10.63 -12.79 14.11
CA LEU A 144 -9.94 -12.20 12.95
C LEU A 144 -8.49 -11.85 13.30
N ALA A 145 -8.26 -11.18 14.43
CA ALA A 145 -6.92 -10.80 14.86
C ALA A 145 -6.02 -12.02 15.09
N GLU A 146 -6.53 -13.09 15.73
CA GLU A 146 -5.78 -14.33 15.93
C GLU A 146 -5.42 -15.01 14.60
N LYS A 147 -6.33 -15.01 13.63
CA LYS A 147 -6.03 -15.49 12.26
C LYS A 147 -4.91 -14.68 11.61
N LEU A 148 -4.97 -13.35 11.71
CA LEU A 148 -3.96 -12.46 11.14
C LEU A 148 -2.62 -12.58 11.85
N LEU A 149 -2.61 -12.75 13.18
CA LEU A 149 -1.39 -13.01 13.95
C LEU A 149 -0.72 -14.31 13.52
N LYS A 150 -1.50 -15.35 13.23
CA LYS A 150 -0.98 -16.60 12.68
C LYS A 150 -0.38 -16.39 11.28
N GLN A 151 -1.03 -15.59 10.43
CA GLN A 151 -0.55 -15.28 9.08
C GLN A 151 0.79 -14.53 9.09
N VAL A 152 1.00 -13.63 10.05
CA VAL A 152 2.27 -12.89 10.19
C VAL A 152 3.27 -13.56 11.15
N GLY A 153 2.99 -14.80 11.61
CA GLY A 153 3.90 -15.61 12.43
C GLY A 153 4.12 -15.09 13.86
N LEU A 154 3.11 -14.44 14.46
CA LEU A 154 3.22 -13.78 15.78
C LEU A 154 2.07 -14.15 16.73
N SER A 155 1.58 -15.40 16.67
CA SER A 155 0.48 -15.85 17.52
C SER A 155 0.79 -15.77 19.03
N ASP A 156 2.06 -15.94 19.40
CA ASP A 156 2.57 -15.87 20.79
C ASP A 156 2.65 -14.42 21.33
N LYS A 157 2.51 -13.42 20.48
CA LYS A 157 2.61 -11.98 20.84
C LYS A 157 1.26 -11.30 21.09
N ARG A 158 0.15 -12.07 21.08
CA ARG A 158 -1.22 -11.57 21.20
C ARG A 158 -1.42 -10.53 22.31
N ASP A 159 -0.92 -10.83 23.49
CA ASP A 159 -1.12 -10.01 24.69
C ASP A 159 0.10 -9.13 25.04
N ALA A 160 1.13 -9.12 24.18
CA ALA A 160 2.29 -8.27 24.33
C ALA A 160 1.99 -6.80 24.00
N TYR A 161 2.74 -5.88 24.60
CA TYR A 161 2.72 -4.46 24.26
C TYR A 161 3.80 -4.12 23.21
N PRO A 162 3.63 -3.04 22.41
CA PRO A 162 4.61 -2.63 21.41
C PRO A 162 6.04 -2.46 21.95
N SER A 163 6.22 -2.05 23.21
CA SER A 163 7.53 -1.91 23.85
C SER A 163 8.29 -3.24 24.01
N GLN A 164 7.60 -4.37 23.96
CA GLN A 164 8.13 -5.73 24.12
C GLN A 164 8.48 -6.40 22.77
N LEU A 165 8.32 -5.68 21.65
CA LEU A 165 8.47 -6.21 20.31
C LEU A 165 9.72 -5.66 19.62
N SER A 166 10.37 -6.49 18.79
CA SER A 166 11.41 -6.04 17.87
C SER A 166 10.83 -5.14 16.76
N GLY A 167 11.69 -4.44 16.00
CA GLY A 167 11.27 -3.62 14.87
C GLY A 167 10.48 -4.42 13.82
N GLY A 168 10.99 -5.59 13.41
CA GLY A 168 10.32 -6.46 12.44
C GLY A 168 8.99 -7.00 12.96
N GLN A 169 8.89 -7.35 14.26
CA GLN A 169 7.62 -7.74 14.88
C GLN A 169 6.60 -6.60 14.86
N LYS A 170 7.01 -5.37 15.23
CA LYS A 170 6.14 -4.17 15.16
C LYS A 170 5.61 -3.94 13.75
N GLN A 171 6.46 -4.10 12.73
CA GLN A 171 6.06 -3.91 11.34
C GLN A 171 5.07 -4.98 10.88
N ARG A 172 5.30 -6.24 11.22
CA ARG A 172 4.36 -7.32 10.91
C ARG A 172 3.00 -7.13 11.61
N ILE A 173 2.99 -6.61 12.85
CA ILE A 173 1.75 -6.22 13.52
C ILE A 173 1.06 -5.02 12.83
N ALA A 174 1.82 -4.03 12.34
CA ALA A 174 1.24 -2.92 11.58
C ALA A 174 0.60 -3.40 10.27
N ILE A 175 1.20 -4.39 9.60
CA ILE A 175 0.61 -5.06 8.44
C ILE A 175 -0.69 -5.79 8.85
N ALA A 176 -0.66 -6.61 9.90
CA ALA A 176 -1.85 -7.33 10.40
C ALA A 176 -2.99 -6.38 10.79
N ARG A 177 -2.68 -5.27 11.45
CA ARG A 177 -3.65 -4.22 11.79
C ARG A 177 -4.28 -3.62 10.53
N THR A 178 -3.51 -3.39 9.48
CA THR A 178 -4.01 -2.87 8.21
C THR A 178 -4.91 -3.88 7.53
N LEU A 179 -4.51 -5.16 7.50
CA LEU A 179 -5.29 -6.27 6.93
C LEU A 179 -6.62 -6.50 7.66
N ALA A 180 -6.69 -6.21 8.96
CA ALA A 180 -7.92 -6.35 9.76
C ALA A 180 -9.06 -5.45 9.28
N MET A 181 -8.76 -4.40 8.55
CA MET A 181 -9.76 -3.54 7.89
C MET A 181 -10.27 -4.12 6.57
N GLU A 182 -9.70 -5.25 6.08
CA GLU A 182 -10.01 -5.86 4.78
C GLU A 182 -9.96 -4.84 3.63
N PRO A 183 -8.80 -4.15 3.44
CA PRO A 183 -8.68 -3.14 2.41
C PRO A 183 -8.66 -3.76 1.01
N ASP A 184 -9.05 -2.97 -0.01
CA ASP A 184 -8.94 -3.35 -1.42
C ASP A 184 -7.53 -3.16 -1.97
N VAL A 185 -6.76 -2.24 -1.36
CA VAL A 185 -5.36 -1.97 -1.69
C VAL A 185 -4.57 -1.57 -0.45
N ILE A 186 -3.29 -1.96 -0.38
CA ILE A 186 -2.37 -1.55 0.68
C ILE A 186 -1.22 -0.74 0.07
N LEU A 187 -0.99 0.43 0.66
CA LEU A 187 0.14 1.31 0.36
C LEU A 187 1.25 1.05 1.37
N PHE A 188 2.46 0.74 0.91
CA PHE A 188 3.64 0.52 1.75
C PHE A 188 4.65 1.65 1.52
N ASP A 189 4.87 2.50 2.53
CA ASP A 189 5.82 3.61 2.48
C ASP A 189 7.12 3.21 3.20
N GLU A 190 8.05 2.62 2.44
CA GLU A 190 9.37 2.15 2.92
C GLU A 190 9.28 1.23 4.15
N PRO A 191 8.56 0.11 4.09
CA PRO A 191 8.20 -0.69 5.28
C PRO A 191 9.39 -1.34 5.98
N THR A 192 10.57 -1.39 5.36
CA THR A 192 11.79 -2.05 5.89
C THR A 192 12.89 -1.06 6.26
N SER A 193 12.82 0.21 5.85
CA SER A 193 13.93 1.16 5.95
C SER A 193 14.30 1.55 7.40
N ALA A 194 13.42 1.30 8.38
CA ALA A 194 13.68 1.53 9.81
C ALA A 194 14.04 0.25 10.58
N LEU A 195 14.34 -0.85 9.87
CA LEU A 195 14.63 -2.16 10.45
C LEU A 195 16.11 -2.49 10.35
N ASP A 196 16.58 -3.26 11.33
CA ASP A 196 17.89 -3.92 11.24
C ASP A 196 17.86 -4.95 10.10
N PRO A 197 18.98 -5.15 9.36
CA PRO A 197 19.04 -6.05 8.21
C PRO A 197 18.53 -7.47 8.48
N GLU A 198 18.76 -7.98 9.69
CA GLU A 198 18.34 -9.32 10.13
C GLU A 198 16.81 -9.46 10.18
N MET A 199 16.07 -8.35 10.34
CA MET A 199 14.62 -8.35 10.47
C MET A 199 13.89 -8.06 9.15
N VAL A 200 14.59 -7.59 8.13
CA VAL A 200 14.02 -7.21 6.83
C VAL A 200 13.36 -8.41 6.16
N GLY A 201 14.04 -9.55 6.14
CA GLY A 201 13.58 -10.78 5.49
C GLY A 201 12.20 -11.23 5.94
N GLU A 202 11.94 -11.22 7.26
CA GLU A 202 10.65 -11.64 7.83
C GLU A 202 9.47 -10.76 7.38
N VAL A 203 9.69 -9.45 7.22
CA VAL A 203 8.67 -8.51 6.74
C VAL A 203 8.43 -8.70 5.25
N LEU A 204 9.50 -8.89 4.46
CA LEU A 204 9.40 -9.12 3.03
C LEU A 204 8.67 -10.42 2.70
N GLU A 205 8.88 -11.51 3.48
CA GLU A 205 8.16 -12.77 3.28
C GLU A 205 6.65 -12.59 3.51
N VAL A 206 6.23 -11.87 4.55
CA VAL A 206 4.79 -11.53 4.74
C VAL A 206 4.25 -10.77 3.54
N MET A 207 5.00 -9.81 2.99
CA MET A 207 4.57 -9.05 1.80
C MET A 207 4.52 -9.91 0.54
N LYS A 208 5.44 -10.88 0.36
CA LYS A 208 5.40 -11.86 -0.73
C LYS A 208 4.15 -12.74 -0.66
N ASP A 209 3.79 -13.20 0.53
CA ASP A 209 2.60 -14.02 0.72
C ASP A 209 1.32 -13.22 0.40
N LEU A 210 1.25 -11.94 0.78
CA LEU A 210 0.16 -11.06 0.37
C LEU A 210 0.08 -10.88 -1.15
N ALA A 211 1.22 -10.79 -1.84
CA ALA A 211 1.27 -10.72 -3.30
C ALA A 211 0.71 -12.00 -3.94
N LYS A 212 1.14 -13.18 -3.44
CA LYS A 212 0.63 -14.50 -3.90
C LYS A 212 -0.87 -14.65 -3.66
N ASP A 213 -1.38 -14.10 -2.55
CA ASP A 213 -2.82 -14.08 -2.23
C ASP A 213 -3.63 -13.11 -3.10
N GLY A 214 -2.98 -12.38 -4.03
CA GLY A 214 -3.63 -11.45 -4.96
C GLY A 214 -4.01 -10.11 -4.32
N MET A 215 -3.36 -9.71 -3.22
CA MET A 215 -3.55 -8.38 -2.63
C MET A 215 -3.04 -7.29 -3.59
N THR A 216 -3.86 -6.26 -3.84
CA THR A 216 -3.40 -5.08 -4.56
C THR A 216 -2.44 -4.28 -3.69
N MET A 217 -1.24 -4.00 -4.19
CA MET A 217 -0.24 -3.27 -3.40
C MET A 217 0.45 -2.17 -4.23
N ILE A 218 0.73 -1.04 -3.58
CA ILE A 218 1.64 -0.01 -4.09
C ILE A 218 2.76 0.13 -3.06
N ILE A 219 4.00 -0.12 -3.46
CA ILE A 219 5.12 -0.28 -2.54
C ILE A 219 6.24 0.69 -2.91
N VAL A 220 6.63 1.55 -1.99
CA VAL A 220 7.89 2.29 -2.05
C VAL A 220 8.94 1.48 -1.30
N THR A 221 10.02 1.10 -1.97
CA THR A 221 11.08 0.30 -1.35
C THR A 221 12.45 0.55 -1.98
N HIS A 222 13.48 0.26 -1.22
CA HIS A 222 14.88 0.17 -1.68
C HIS A 222 15.34 -1.28 -1.85
N GLU A 223 14.50 -2.27 -1.57
CA GLU A 223 14.78 -3.71 -1.70
C GLU A 223 14.59 -4.15 -3.16
N MET A 224 15.62 -3.98 -4.00
CA MET A 224 15.51 -4.25 -5.44
C MET A 224 15.29 -5.73 -5.77
N GLY A 225 15.87 -6.65 -4.97
CA GLY A 225 15.63 -8.09 -5.10
C GLY A 225 14.16 -8.44 -4.88
N PHE A 226 13.55 -7.90 -3.84
CA PHE A 226 12.13 -8.05 -3.57
C PHE A 226 11.27 -7.43 -4.69
N ALA A 227 11.62 -6.23 -5.16
CA ALA A 227 10.90 -5.57 -6.26
C ALA A 227 10.89 -6.43 -7.53
N ARG A 228 12.01 -7.07 -7.88
CA ARG A 228 12.12 -7.98 -9.02
C ARG A 228 11.20 -9.20 -8.90
N GLU A 229 11.09 -9.75 -7.69
CA GLU A 229 10.36 -11.00 -7.43
C GLU A 229 8.84 -10.81 -7.42
N VAL A 230 8.35 -9.71 -6.82
CA VAL A 230 6.91 -9.57 -6.54
C VAL A 230 6.18 -8.60 -7.45
N ALA A 231 6.89 -7.65 -8.08
CA ALA A 231 6.21 -6.60 -8.84
C ALA A 231 5.61 -7.14 -10.15
N SER A 232 4.37 -6.81 -10.40
CA SER A 232 3.79 -6.89 -11.73
C SER A 232 4.11 -5.66 -12.59
N LYS A 233 4.40 -4.52 -11.93
CA LYS A 233 4.81 -3.27 -12.55
C LYS A 233 5.81 -2.55 -11.66
N VAL A 234 6.89 -2.06 -12.26
CA VAL A 234 7.86 -1.17 -11.62
C VAL A 234 7.73 0.22 -12.22
N VAL A 235 7.82 1.25 -11.39
CA VAL A 235 7.74 2.65 -11.78
C VAL A 235 8.96 3.37 -11.22
N PHE A 236 9.80 3.91 -12.09
CA PHE A 236 10.95 4.72 -11.70
C PHE A 236 10.58 6.20 -11.69
N MET A 237 10.70 6.81 -10.50
CA MET A 237 10.44 8.23 -10.29
C MET A 237 11.73 9.00 -10.04
N ALA A 238 11.92 10.12 -10.73
CA ALA A 238 12.98 11.09 -10.46
C ALA A 238 12.46 12.50 -10.74
N ASP A 239 12.95 13.47 -9.98
CA ASP A 239 12.68 14.91 -10.17
C ASP A 239 11.18 15.29 -10.20
N GLY A 240 10.35 14.49 -9.53
CA GLY A 240 8.90 14.72 -9.41
C GLY A 240 8.05 14.19 -10.55
N VAL A 241 8.62 13.40 -11.46
CA VAL A 241 7.93 12.78 -12.61
C VAL A 241 8.20 11.28 -12.67
N ILE A 242 7.34 10.54 -13.36
CA ILE A 242 7.64 9.16 -13.78
C ILE A 242 8.55 9.24 -14.99
N GLN A 243 9.77 8.73 -14.85
CA GLN A 243 10.77 8.69 -15.91
C GLN A 243 10.62 7.46 -16.81
N GLU A 244 10.29 6.31 -16.16
CA GLU A 244 10.14 5.05 -16.86
C GLU A 244 9.22 4.11 -16.06
N SER A 245 8.44 3.28 -16.75
CA SER A 245 7.63 2.25 -16.10
C SER A 245 7.43 1.04 -17.02
N GLY A 246 7.39 -0.16 -16.43
CA GLY A 246 7.23 -1.41 -17.18
C GLY A 246 7.26 -2.61 -16.26
N THR A 247 7.51 -3.80 -16.84
CA THR A 247 7.75 -5.01 -16.06
C THR A 247 9.09 -4.94 -15.33
N PRO A 248 9.30 -5.75 -14.27
CA PRO A 248 10.62 -5.83 -13.62
C PRO A 248 11.76 -6.11 -14.61
N GLU A 249 11.57 -7.04 -15.53
CA GLU A 249 12.56 -7.37 -16.57
C GLU A 249 12.95 -6.14 -17.39
N MET A 250 11.96 -5.36 -17.87
CA MET A 250 12.22 -4.16 -18.66
C MET A 250 13.06 -3.13 -17.89
N LEU A 251 12.72 -2.85 -16.63
CA LEU A 251 13.38 -1.79 -15.87
C LEU A 251 14.73 -2.21 -15.30
N PHE A 252 14.88 -3.47 -14.87
CA PHE A 252 16.12 -3.92 -14.23
C PHE A 252 17.15 -4.48 -15.20
N GLU A 253 16.73 -5.05 -16.33
CA GLU A 253 17.64 -5.69 -17.30
C GLU A 253 17.81 -4.87 -18.57
N HIS A 254 16.79 -4.12 -18.96
CA HIS A 254 16.76 -3.33 -20.19
C HIS A 254 16.35 -1.86 -19.97
N PRO A 255 16.91 -1.14 -18.97
CA PRO A 255 16.55 0.25 -18.70
C PRO A 255 16.83 1.14 -19.90
N GLN A 256 15.87 1.98 -20.28
CA GLN A 256 15.98 2.90 -21.42
C GLN A 256 16.45 4.30 -21.00
N SER A 257 16.03 4.73 -19.81
CA SER A 257 16.38 6.05 -19.28
C SER A 257 17.81 6.03 -18.72
N GLU A 258 18.67 6.92 -19.19
CA GLU A 258 20.01 7.14 -18.64
C GLU A 258 19.97 7.39 -17.13
N ARG A 259 18.91 8.08 -16.67
CA ARG A 259 18.68 8.35 -15.25
C ARG A 259 18.44 7.06 -14.44
N LEU A 260 17.70 6.10 -15.01
CA LEU A 260 17.47 4.79 -14.40
C LEU A 260 18.75 3.94 -14.39
N VAL A 261 19.48 3.89 -15.49
CA VAL A 261 20.80 3.20 -15.59
C VAL A 261 21.73 3.68 -14.48
N ASN A 262 21.87 5.00 -14.34
CA ASN A 262 22.72 5.60 -13.32
C ASN A 262 22.23 5.31 -11.87
N PHE A 263 20.92 5.24 -11.68
CA PHE A 263 20.34 4.89 -10.37
C PHE A 263 20.62 3.42 -10.03
N LEU A 264 20.32 2.49 -10.94
CA LEU A 264 20.54 1.06 -10.73
C LEU A 264 22.02 0.73 -10.53
N GLY A 265 22.93 1.37 -11.26
CA GLY A 265 24.36 1.19 -11.08
C GLY A 265 24.90 1.62 -9.71
N LYS A 266 24.14 2.41 -8.93
CA LYS A 266 24.49 2.78 -7.55
C LYS A 266 23.87 1.86 -6.50
N VAL A 267 22.72 1.26 -6.80
CA VAL A 267 21.92 0.52 -5.81
C VAL A 267 22.13 -0.99 -5.92
N LEU A 268 22.56 -1.49 -7.09
CA LEU A 268 22.81 -2.92 -7.33
C LEU A 268 24.28 -3.34 -7.14
N LYS A 269 25.12 -2.46 -6.60
CA LYS A 269 26.55 -2.75 -6.30
C LYS A 269 26.70 -3.44 -4.98
#